data_eda6bd79f572b6ac2394b4d27c844667
#
_entry.id   eda6bd79f572b6ac2394b4d27c844667
#
_cell.length_a   1.000
_cell.length_b   1.000
_cell.length_c   1.000
_cell.angle_alpha   90.00
_cell.angle_beta   90.00
_cell.angle_gamma   90.00
#
_symmetry.space_group_name_H-M   'P 1'
#
loop_
_entity.id
_entity.type
_entity.pdbx_description
1 polymer ?
#
loop_
_entity_poly.entity_id
_entity_poly.type
_entity_poly.pdbx_seq_one_letter_code
_entity_poly.pdbx_strand_id
1 'polypeptide(L)'
;GKPCQGMNLTDSVYRAKPDTLASFACPSVERSAPVDRYVNRILLNYYLAHPDRVVGNELYLQDVKVVDETQMMQSITQEDVKDHLQPDVVVENVNADAELVVVKPNFWKYTGGGKIQFTQHSVSDNWYKGGESTNALYSELILAAKYDDQHRIQFENELEMKLGFITAPSDTIHEYKTNSDLLRFNSKLGVKAFKNWYYTLNAELKTQFFPNYKTNSNDMVSGFMSPFQLKVSLGMDYKLSKKNFELSILGAPLTYKYVYLKDKDIVNPSAFEVEAGKSCANLFGSEFKLNMTWKIASNIEWKSKLEYFTTYEKVNISWENTFDFRLNRYLSTSLFIHPRFDDGVKLSEDNDTYFQFKEMFTFGLSYSW
;
A
#
# COMPACT_ATOMS: atom_id res chain seq x y z
N GLY A 1 -14.35 -41.68 15.49
CA GLY A 1 -14.12 -40.41 16.10
C GLY A 1 -13.63 -40.60 17.51
N LYS A 2 -12.51 -40.01 17.83
CA LYS A 2 -12.07 -39.91 19.23
C LYS A 2 -13.11 -39.08 19.97
N PRO A 3 -13.61 -39.48 21.13
CA PRO A 3 -14.40 -38.63 22.00
C PRO A 3 -13.57 -37.36 22.26
N CYS A 4 -14.22 -36.22 22.43
CA CYS A 4 -13.57 -35.03 22.94
C CYS A 4 -12.84 -35.44 24.21
N GLN A 5 -11.51 -35.62 24.11
CA GLN A 5 -10.75 -36.28 25.16
C GLN A 5 -10.90 -35.44 26.42
N GLY A 6 -11.44 -36.16 27.41
CA GLY A 6 -11.18 -35.92 28.80
C GLY A 6 -11.72 -34.64 29.34
N MET A 7 -13.02 -34.57 29.43
CA MET A 7 -13.55 -33.87 30.56
C MET A 7 -13.65 -34.83 31.74
N ASN A 8 -12.51 -35.11 32.36
CA ASN A 8 -12.58 -35.33 33.80
C ASN A 8 -13.10 -34.01 34.39
N LEU A 9 -14.23 -34.05 35.05
CA LEU A 9 -14.91 -32.90 35.66
C LEU A 9 -13.96 -32.01 36.49
N THR A 10 -12.89 -32.60 36.99
CA THR A 10 -11.85 -31.91 37.76
C THR A 10 -10.82 -31.17 36.89
N ASP A 11 -10.47 -31.69 35.74
CA ASP A 11 -9.41 -31.07 34.88
C ASP A 11 -9.96 -29.99 33.94
N SER A 12 -11.23 -30.08 33.52
CA SER A 12 -11.83 -29.11 32.61
C SER A 12 -12.13 -27.78 33.27
N VAL A 13 -12.42 -27.79 34.57
CA VAL A 13 -12.70 -26.58 35.33
C VAL A 13 -11.43 -25.73 35.48
N TYR A 14 -10.25 -26.36 35.54
CA TYR A 14 -8.98 -25.61 35.70
C TYR A 14 -8.32 -25.16 34.39
N ARG A 15 -8.78 -25.69 33.26
CA ARG A 15 -8.16 -25.39 31.95
C ARG A 15 -9.08 -24.81 30.90
N ALA A 16 -10.28 -24.39 31.29
CA ALA A 16 -11.18 -23.71 30.36
C ALA A 16 -10.63 -22.35 29.97
N LYS A 17 -9.80 -22.33 28.93
CA LYS A 17 -9.59 -21.10 28.17
C LYS A 17 -10.93 -20.66 27.60
N PRO A 18 -11.17 -19.33 27.39
CA PRO A 18 -12.41 -18.81 26.79
C PRO A 18 -12.80 -19.54 25.51
N ASP A 19 -11.79 -20.02 24.75
CA ASP A 19 -11.98 -20.86 23.54
C ASP A 19 -12.58 -22.25 23.81
N THR A 20 -12.57 -22.71 25.05
CA THR A 20 -13.12 -24.05 25.36
C THR A 20 -14.65 -24.03 25.49
N LEU A 21 -15.26 -22.90 25.80
CA LEU A 21 -16.73 -22.76 25.72
C LEU A 21 -17.20 -22.79 24.26
N ALA A 22 -16.45 -22.22 23.34
CA ALA A 22 -16.70 -22.34 21.90
C ALA A 22 -16.51 -23.78 21.39
N SER A 23 -15.71 -24.60 22.06
CA SER A 23 -15.49 -25.99 21.67
C SER A 23 -16.67 -26.92 21.96
N PHE A 24 -17.63 -26.48 22.80
CA PHE A 24 -18.91 -27.20 22.95
C PHE A 24 -19.82 -27.06 21.73
N ALA A 25 -19.64 -25.99 20.96
CA ALA A 25 -20.28 -25.81 19.65
C ALA A 25 -19.44 -26.44 18.50
N CYS A 26 -18.45 -27.26 18.82
CA CYS A 26 -17.55 -27.88 17.84
C CYS A 26 -18.31 -28.82 16.90
N PRO A 27 -18.09 -28.75 15.58
CA PRO A 27 -18.70 -29.68 14.61
C PRO A 27 -18.45 -31.16 14.89
N SER A 28 -17.41 -31.48 15.70
CA SER A 28 -17.15 -32.87 16.14
C SER A 28 -18.22 -33.45 17.05
N VAL A 29 -19.03 -32.63 17.73
CA VAL A 29 -20.14 -33.07 18.57
C VAL A 29 -21.28 -33.68 17.73
N GLU A 30 -21.48 -33.19 16.51
CA GLU A 30 -22.48 -33.71 15.59
C GLU A 30 -22.11 -35.11 15.05
N ARG A 31 -20.84 -35.48 15.07
CA ARG A 31 -20.31 -36.75 14.58
C ARG A 31 -20.03 -37.76 15.70
N SER A 32 -20.23 -37.36 16.96
CA SER A 32 -20.03 -38.27 18.10
C SER A 32 -21.13 -39.33 18.19
N ALA A 33 -20.81 -40.46 18.83
CA ALA A 33 -21.79 -41.51 19.09
C ALA A 33 -23.01 -40.95 19.84
N PRO A 34 -24.21 -41.52 19.67
CA PRO A 34 -25.43 -41.01 20.31
C PRO A 34 -25.29 -40.81 21.81
N VAL A 35 -24.52 -41.68 22.46
CA VAL A 35 -24.23 -41.64 23.90
C VAL A 35 -23.41 -40.39 24.26
N ASP A 36 -22.38 -40.11 23.50
CA ASP A 36 -21.52 -38.92 23.75
C ASP A 36 -22.29 -37.61 23.57
N ARG A 37 -23.18 -37.55 22.60
CA ARG A 37 -24.08 -36.41 22.39
C ARG A 37 -25.03 -36.21 23.56
N TYR A 38 -25.56 -37.31 24.10
CA TYR A 38 -26.46 -37.26 25.25
C TYR A 38 -25.73 -36.79 26.51
N VAL A 39 -24.55 -37.35 26.79
CA VAL A 39 -23.70 -36.93 27.92
C VAL A 39 -23.30 -35.48 27.82
N ASN A 40 -22.83 -35.03 26.64
CA ASN A 40 -22.44 -33.64 26.41
C ASN A 40 -23.61 -32.67 26.58
N ARG A 41 -24.83 -33.04 26.18
CA ARG A 41 -26.03 -32.25 26.40
C ARG A 41 -26.39 -32.14 27.87
N ILE A 42 -26.26 -33.19 28.64
CA ILE A 42 -26.50 -33.18 30.10
C ILE A 42 -25.47 -32.27 30.78
N LEU A 43 -24.20 -32.42 30.44
CA LEU A 43 -23.12 -31.58 30.98
C LEU A 43 -23.33 -30.12 30.66
N LEU A 44 -23.68 -29.78 29.41
CA LEU A 44 -23.98 -28.41 29.00
C LEU A 44 -25.14 -27.82 29.79
N ASN A 45 -26.25 -28.57 29.93
CA ASN A 45 -27.40 -28.12 30.71
C ASN A 45 -27.07 -27.98 32.18
N TYR A 46 -26.21 -28.83 32.74
CA TYR A 46 -25.75 -28.72 34.11
C TYR A 46 -24.93 -27.43 34.32
N TYR A 47 -24.00 -27.11 33.42
CA TYR A 47 -23.19 -25.88 33.50
C TYR A 47 -24.01 -24.62 33.25
N LEU A 48 -25.00 -24.65 32.39
CA LEU A 48 -25.93 -23.56 32.18
C LEU A 48 -26.82 -23.30 33.41
N ALA A 49 -27.16 -24.39 34.14
CA ALA A 49 -27.97 -24.29 35.38
C ALA A 49 -27.14 -23.87 36.60
N HIS A 50 -25.83 -24.07 36.57
CA HIS A 50 -24.92 -23.77 37.69
C HIS A 50 -23.72 -22.96 37.22
N PRO A 51 -23.94 -21.69 36.76
CA PRO A 51 -22.87 -20.83 36.26
C PRO A 51 -21.79 -20.50 37.30
N ASP A 52 -22.18 -20.55 38.59
CA ASP A 52 -21.31 -20.36 39.77
C ASP A 52 -20.20 -21.42 39.91
N ARG A 53 -20.38 -22.57 39.26
CA ARG A 53 -19.39 -23.69 39.24
C ARG A 53 -18.50 -23.71 38.03
N VAL A 54 -18.66 -22.74 37.13
CA VAL A 54 -17.85 -22.60 35.92
C VAL A 54 -16.83 -21.48 36.12
N VAL A 55 -15.56 -21.81 36.18
CA VAL A 55 -14.50 -20.80 36.23
C VAL A 55 -14.41 -20.14 34.84
N GLY A 56 -14.67 -18.82 34.75
CA GLY A 56 -14.65 -18.08 33.48
C GLY A 56 -16.02 -17.95 32.81
N ASN A 57 -17.11 -17.91 33.57
CA ASN A 57 -18.43 -17.55 33.06
C ASN A 57 -18.58 -16.01 32.90
N GLU A 58 -19.65 -15.55 32.25
CA GLU A 58 -19.92 -14.13 31.98
C GLU A 58 -19.96 -13.24 33.25
N LEU A 59 -20.28 -13.82 34.43
CA LEU A 59 -20.31 -13.10 35.68
C LEU A 59 -18.93 -12.61 36.13
N TYR A 60 -17.86 -13.25 35.66
CA TYR A 60 -16.49 -12.87 36.00
C TYR A 60 -15.88 -11.93 34.95
N LEU A 61 -16.63 -11.54 33.90
CA LEU A 61 -16.17 -10.61 32.89
C LEU A 61 -16.34 -9.11 33.27
N GLN A 62 -16.79 -8.83 34.47
CA GLN A 62 -17.08 -7.44 34.91
C GLN A 62 -15.83 -6.56 35.03
N ASP A 63 -14.64 -7.17 35.21
CA ASP A 63 -13.38 -6.47 35.41
C ASP A 63 -12.43 -6.56 34.18
N VAL A 64 -13.00 -6.67 33.00
CA VAL A 64 -12.23 -6.77 31.75
C VAL A 64 -11.61 -5.42 31.42
N LYS A 65 -10.28 -5.33 31.43
CA LYS A 65 -9.55 -4.19 30.89
C LYS A 65 -9.40 -4.30 29.38
N VAL A 66 -9.80 -3.24 28.69
CA VAL A 66 -9.57 -3.12 27.27
C VAL A 66 -8.18 -2.50 27.06
N VAL A 67 -7.27 -3.24 26.46
CA VAL A 67 -5.91 -2.79 26.13
C VAL A 67 -5.83 -2.52 24.62
N ASP A 68 -5.20 -1.41 24.27
CA ASP A 68 -4.97 -1.03 22.87
C ASP A 68 -3.95 -1.99 22.23
N GLU A 69 -4.19 -2.38 20.97
CA GLU A 69 -3.34 -3.31 20.19
C GLU A 69 -1.88 -2.83 20.08
N THR A 70 -1.66 -1.51 20.12
CA THR A 70 -0.34 -0.89 20.15
C THR A 70 0.50 -1.30 21.35
N GLN A 71 -0.12 -1.66 22.50
CA GLN A 71 0.60 -2.14 23.67
C GLN A 71 0.97 -3.62 23.58
N MET A 72 0.23 -4.41 22.79
CA MET A 72 0.57 -5.81 22.55
C MET A 72 1.66 -6.00 21.48
N MET A 73 1.81 -5.04 20.56
CA MET A 73 2.86 -5.06 19.54
C MET A 73 4.22 -4.56 20.02
N GLN A 74 4.34 -4.10 21.27
CA GLN A 74 5.66 -3.90 21.88
C GLN A 74 6.34 -5.27 22.05
N SER A 75 6.85 -5.72 20.90
CA SER A 75 7.98 -6.62 20.73
C SER A 75 8.20 -7.64 21.84
N ILE A 76 7.72 -8.82 21.63
CA ILE A 76 8.47 -10.00 22.10
C ILE A 76 9.70 -10.05 21.20
N THR A 77 10.75 -9.32 21.57
CA THR A 77 12.08 -9.52 20.97
C THR A 77 12.59 -10.90 21.39
N GLN A 78 13.40 -11.50 20.55
CA GLN A 78 13.97 -12.84 20.83
C GLN A 78 14.79 -12.88 22.13
N GLU A 79 15.16 -11.73 22.68
CA GLU A 79 15.82 -11.56 23.99
C GLU A 79 14.84 -11.67 25.16
N ASP A 80 13.63 -11.10 25.04
CA ASP A 80 12.59 -11.18 26.09
C ASP A 80 12.13 -12.63 26.34
N VAL A 81 12.16 -13.49 25.31
CA VAL A 81 11.80 -14.90 25.44
C VAL A 81 12.87 -15.69 26.21
N LYS A 82 14.15 -15.29 26.14
CA LYS A 82 15.23 -15.94 26.89
C LYS A 82 15.17 -15.66 28.37
N ASP A 83 14.81 -14.45 28.77
CA ASP A 83 14.69 -14.06 30.18
C ASP A 83 13.48 -14.71 30.86
N HIS A 84 12.43 -15.03 30.09
CA HIS A 84 11.24 -15.71 30.60
C HIS A 84 11.36 -17.25 30.69
N LEU A 85 12.46 -17.82 30.20
CA LEU A 85 12.77 -19.25 30.28
C LEU A 85 13.69 -19.62 31.46
N GLN A 86 13.94 -18.70 32.38
CA GLN A 86 14.68 -19.04 33.61
C GLN A 86 13.78 -19.81 34.59
N PRO A 87 14.22 -20.97 35.11
CA PRO A 87 13.37 -21.89 35.87
C PRO A 87 13.13 -21.49 37.35
N ASP A 88 13.42 -20.28 37.75
CA ASP A 88 13.29 -19.81 39.13
C ASP A 88 12.12 -18.83 39.37
N VAL A 89 11.02 -18.99 38.67
CA VAL A 89 9.81 -18.28 39.07
C VAL A 89 9.13 -19.08 40.18
N VAL A 90 9.43 -18.75 41.43
CA VAL A 90 8.60 -19.09 42.57
C VAL A 90 7.23 -18.47 42.30
N VAL A 91 6.24 -19.32 42.01
CA VAL A 91 4.84 -18.90 41.87
C VAL A 91 4.33 -18.60 43.25
N GLU A 92 4.69 -17.45 43.79
CA GLU A 92 4.00 -16.86 44.94
C GLU A 92 2.79 -16.07 44.41
N ASN A 93 1.63 -16.50 44.85
CA ASN A 93 0.26 -15.97 44.66
C ASN A 93 -0.45 -16.39 43.38
N VAL A 94 -1.11 -17.55 43.48
CA VAL A 94 -2.17 -18.03 42.60
C VAL A 94 -3.49 -17.22 42.72
N ASN A 95 -3.46 -16.08 43.38
CA ASN A 95 -4.60 -15.15 43.51
C ASN A 95 -4.41 -13.85 42.74
N ALA A 96 -3.60 -13.84 41.67
CA ALA A 96 -3.68 -12.77 40.69
C ALA A 96 -4.99 -12.97 39.91
N ASP A 97 -5.96 -12.11 40.13
CA ASP A 97 -7.19 -12.06 39.36
C ASP A 97 -6.79 -12.09 37.88
N ALA A 98 -7.33 -13.07 37.16
CA ALA A 98 -7.04 -13.22 35.72
C ALA A 98 -7.65 -12.00 35.01
N GLU A 99 -6.78 -11.04 34.68
CA GLU A 99 -7.19 -9.82 33.99
C GLU A 99 -7.46 -10.20 32.51
N LEU A 100 -8.73 -10.20 32.13
CA LEU A 100 -9.12 -10.44 30.76
C LEU A 100 -8.82 -9.17 29.94
N VAL A 101 -7.78 -9.23 29.12
CA VAL A 101 -7.39 -8.15 28.23
C VAL A 101 -8.19 -8.28 26.94
N VAL A 102 -9.15 -7.37 26.72
CA VAL A 102 -9.86 -7.25 25.44
C VAL A 102 -9.09 -6.28 24.56
N VAL A 103 -8.47 -6.80 23.51
CA VAL A 103 -7.78 -5.99 22.51
C VAL A 103 -8.80 -5.33 21.59
N LYS A 104 -8.80 -4.00 21.54
CA LYS A 104 -9.60 -3.28 20.55
C LYS A 104 -9.05 -3.59 19.14
N PRO A 105 -9.90 -3.97 18.18
CA PRO A 105 -9.44 -4.20 16.83
C PRO A 105 -8.87 -2.90 16.25
N ASN A 106 -7.64 -2.98 15.75
CA ASN A 106 -7.03 -1.90 15.00
C ASN A 106 -7.36 -2.06 13.51
N PHE A 107 -8.19 -1.19 12.99
CA PHE A 107 -8.59 -1.19 11.59
C PHE A 107 -7.57 -0.50 10.66
N TRP A 108 -6.50 0.09 11.21
CA TRP A 108 -5.44 0.70 10.45
C TRP A 108 -4.32 -0.28 10.15
N LYS A 109 -3.88 -0.30 8.90
CA LYS A 109 -2.71 -1.03 8.45
C LYS A 109 -1.73 -0.06 7.81
N TYR A 110 -0.51 -0.01 8.34
CA TYR A 110 0.58 0.80 7.81
C TYR A 110 1.55 -0.09 7.06
N THR A 111 1.97 0.37 5.89
CA THR A 111 2.99 -0.32 5.10
C THR A 111 3.94 0.72 4.52
N GLY A 112 5.20 0.34 4.36
CA GLY A 112 6.19 1.19 3.77
C GLY A 112 7.20 0.41 2.94
N GLY A 113 7.87 1.09 2.04
CA GLY A 113 8.94 0.53 1.24
C GLY A 113 9.85 1.61 0.72
N GLY A 114 11.15 1.36 0.77
CA GLY A 114 12.18 2.24 0.24
C GLY A 114 13.11 1.50 -0.70
N LYS A 115 13.54 2.19 -1.76
CA LYS A 115 14.55 1.71 -2.71
C LYS A 115 15.60 2.78 -2.93
N ILE A 116 16.86 2.37 -3.01
CA ILE A 116 17.98 3.21 -3.45
C ILE A 116 18.75 2.39 -4.48
N GLN A 117 18.89 2.92 -5.67
CA GLN A 117 19.47 2.22 -6.80
C GLN A 117 20.49 3.12 -7.49
N PHE A 118 21.61 2.54 -7.87
CA PHE A 118 22.70 3.23 -8.56
C PHE A 118 22.93 2.55 -9.92
N THR A 119 23.11 3.36 -10.94
CA THR A 119 23.44 2.89 -12.27
C THR A 119 24.67 3.66 -12.76
N GLN A 120 25.67 2.96 -13.26
CA GLN A 120 26.87 3.53 -13.87
C GLN A 120 26.99 3.03 -15.29
N HIS A 121 27.14 3.95 -16.22
CA HIS A 121 27.54 3.71 -17.58
C HIS A 121 28.89 4.36 -17.81
N SER A 122 29.88 3.59 -18.25
CA SER A 122 31.23 4.08 -18.50
C SER A 122 31.64 3.74 -19.94
N VAL A 123 32.10 4.74 -20.65
CA VAL A 123 32.57 4.63 -22.03
C VAL A 123 33.96 5.26 -22.09
N SER A 124 34.89 4.56 -22.70
CA SER A 124 36.26 5.11 -22.95
C SER A 124 36.23 6.15 -24.06
N ASP A 125 37.08 7.17 -24.00
CA ASP A 125 37.13 8.25 -25.00
C ASP A 125 37.40 7.79 -26.41
N ASN A 126 38.06 6.62 -26.57
CA ASN A 126 38.35 6.00 -27.84
C ASN A 126 37.34 4.96 -28.31
N TRP A 127 36.15 4.87 -27.67
CA TRP A 127 35.13 3.94 -28.12
C TRP A 127 34.64 4.26 -29.53
N TYR A 128 34.63 3.26 -30.40
CA TYR A 128 34.48 3.42 -31.85
C TYR A 128 33.14 4.06 -32.29
N LYS A 129 32.10 4.06 -31.42
CA LYS A 129 30.81 4.70 -31.70
C LYS A 129 30.60 6.01 -30.96
N GLY A 130 31.58 6.48 -30.22
CA GLY A 130 31.38 7.57 -29.26
C GLY A 130 30.46 7.14 -28.11
N GLY A 131 30.11 8.06 -27.23
CA GLY A 131 29.24 7.83 -26.09
C GLY A 131 29.69 8.71 -24.93
N GLU A 132 28.85 8.81 -23.91
CA GLU A 132 29.11 9.56 -22.69
C GLU A 132 29.06 8.66 -21.48
N SER A 133 29.99 8.85 -20.56
CA SER A 133 29.95 8.17 -19.26
C SER A 133 28.92 8.87 -18.36
N THR A 134 27.96 8.13 -17.84
CA THR A 134 26.90 8.66 -16.99
C THR A 134 26.75 7.86 -15.71
N ASN A 135 26.48 8.57 -14.63
CA ASN A 135 26.11 7.97 -13.34
C ASN A 135 24.70 8.42 -12.99
N ALA A 136 23.86 7.49 -12.57
CA ALA A 136 22.51 7.79 -12.13
C ALA A 136 22.25 7.22 -10.74
N LEU A 137 21.64 8.03 -9.90
CA LEU A 137 21.11 7.63 -8.60
C LEU A 137 19.59 7.74 -8.64
N TYR A 138 18.89 6.70 -8.21
CA TYR A 138 17.44 6.68 -8.08
C TYR A 138 17.05 6.28 -6.65
N SER A 139 16.13 7.02 -6.06
CA SER A 139 15.52 6.68 -4.79
C SER A 139 13.99 6.74 -4.90
N GLU A 140 13.33 5.82 -4.21
CA GLU A 140 11.88 5.73 -4.11
C GLU A 140 11.49 5.45 -2.66
N LEU A 141 10.49 6.17 -2.16
CA LEU A 141 9.86 5.94 -0.87
C LEU A 141 8.35 5.89 -1.08
N ILE A 142 7.73 4.80 -0.62
CA ILE A 142 6.27 4.62 -0.63
C ILE A 142 5.83 4.39 0.81
N LEU A 143 4.88 5.19 1.29
CA LEU A 143 4.24 5.04 2.59
C LEU A 143 2.74 4.92 2.37
N ALA A 144 2.12 3.90 2.95
CA ALA A 144 0.69 3.69 2.84
C ALA A 144 0.05 3.46 4.21
N ALA A 145 -1.11 4.08 4.40
CA ALA A 145 -1.96 3.92 5.56
C ALA A 145 -3.37 3.54 5.08
N LYS A 146 -3.81 2.33 5.40
CA LYS A 146 -5.11 1.79 5.01
C LYS A 146 -5.96 1.55 6.25
N TYR A 147 -7.15 2.11 6.24
CA TYR A 147 -8.20 1.84 7.22
C TYR A 147 -9.28 0.98 6.56
N ASP A 148 -9.70 -0.09 7.23
CA ASP A 148 -10.79 -0.95 6.77
C ASP A 148 -11.59 -1.45 7.99
N ASP A 149 -12.80 -0.95 8.15
CA ASP A 149 -13.71 -1.37 9.21
C ASP A 149 -14.34 -2.75 8.94
N GLN A 150 -13.98 -3.39 7.81
CA GLN A 150 -14.51 -4.67 7.32
C GLN A 150 -16.03 -4.68 7.06
N HIS A 151 -16.72 -3.57 7.34
CA HIS A 151 -18.16 -3.43 7.18
C HIS A 151 -18.52 -2.52 6.02
N ARG A 152 -18.19 -1.23 6.11
CA ARG A 152 -18.68 -0.23 5.16
C ARG A 152 -17.62 0.71 4.61
N ILE A 153 -16.60 1.06 5.41
CA ILE A 153 -15.69 2.18 5.10
C ILE A 153 -14.30 1.63 4.87
N GLN A 154 -13.71 2.02 3.76
CA GLN A 154 -12.30 1.86 3.49
C GLN A 154 -11.68 3.22 3.19
N PHE A 155 -10.56 3.52 3.82
CA PHE A 155 -9.84 4.77 3.62
C PHE A 155 -8.37 4.45 3.39
N GLU A 156 -7.89 4.73 2.20
CA GLU A 156 -6.53 4.42 1.75
C GLU A 156 -5.79 5.72 1.47
N ASN A 157 -4.62 5.88 2.08
CA ASN A 157 -3.71 6.98 1.83
C ASN A 157 -2.38 6.41 1.39
N GLU A 158 -1.82 6.94 0.32
CA GLU A 158 -0.51 6.56 -0.21
C GLU A 158 0.29 7.81 -0.54
N LEU A 159 1.49 7.90 0.04
CA LEU A 159 2.49 8.90 -0.29
C LEU A 159 3.62 8.21 -1.05
N GLU A 160 3.86 8.66 -2.26
CA GLU A 160 4.92 8.18 -3.14
C GLU A 160 5.87 9.32 -3.47
N MET A 161 7.15 9.12 -3.17
CA MET A 161 8.24 10.03 -3.49
C MET A 161 9.26 9.32 -4.37
N LYS A 162 9.59 9.91 -5.50
CA LYS A 162 10.64 9.43 -6.41
C LYS A 162 11.62 10.55 -6.67
N LEU A 163 12.90 10.26 -6.51
CA LEU A 163 13.99 11.17 -6.82
C LEU A 163 15.06 10.42 -7.59
N GLY A 164 15.39 10.93 -8.74
CA GLY A 164 16.46 10.39 -9.56
C GLY A 164 17.29 11.50 -10.18
N PHE A 165 18.60 11.36 -10.11
CA PHE A 165 19.57 12.26 -10.69
C PHE A 165 20.46 11.49 -11.65
N ILE A 166 20.82 12.11 -12.74
CA ILE A 166 21.77 11.59 -13.73
C ILE A 166 22.79 12.69 -14.07
N THR A 167 24.05 12.31 -14.18
CA THR A 167 25.08 13.20 -14.72
C THR A 167 24.78 13.52 -16.17
N ALA A 168 25.00 14.76 -16.58
CA ALA A 168 24.74 15.24 -17.94
C ALA A 168 26.02 15.86 -18.54
N PRO A 169 27.01 15.02 -18.99
CA PRO A 169 28.31 15.53 -19.46
C PRO A 169 28.21 16.47 -20.68
N SER A 170 27.19 16.27 -21.52
CA SER A 170 26.90 17.14 -22.67
C SER A 170 26.25 18.48 -22.30
N ASP A 171 25.84 18.66 -21.05
CA ASP A 171 25.30 19.93 -20.58
C ASP A 171 26.42 20.78 -19.95
N THR A 172 26.74 21.89 -20.58
CA THR A 172 27.82 22.80 -20.14
C THR A 172 27.41 23.67 -18.96
N ILE A 173 26.11 23.75 -18.64
CA ILE A 173 25.56 24.60 -17.60
C ILE A 173 25.21 23.79 -16.36
N HIS A 174 24.64 22.58 -16.55
CA HIS A 174 24.14 21.74 -15.48
C HIS A 174 24.86 20.38 -15.48
N GLU A 175 25.64 20.10 -14.43
CA GLU A 175 26.34 18.81 -14.28
C GLU A 175 25.37 17.65 -14.04
N TYR A 176 24.22 17.94 -13.44
CA TYR A 176 23.22 16.94 -13.06
C TYR A 176 21.83 17.34 -13.54
N LYS A 177 21.06 16.36 -13.97
CA LYS A 177 19.64 16.51 -14.32
C LYS A 177 18.78 15.53 -13.54
N THR A 178 17.53 15.88 -13.31
CA THR A 178 16.55 14.94 -12.77
C THR A 178 16.05 14.03 -13.87
N ASN A 179 16.18 12.71 -13.69
CA ASN A 179 15.63 11.69 -14.58
C ASN A 179 14.32 11.10 -14.04
N SER A 180 14.06 11.28 -12.75
CA SER A 180 12.80 10.94 -12.08
C SER A 180 12.60 11.92 -10.93
N ASP A 181 11.46 12.58 -10.91
CA ASP A 181 11.10 13.52 -9.85
C ASP A 181 9.57 13.49 -9.70
N LEU A 182 9.09 13.02 -8.54
CA LEU A 182 7.67 12.87 -8.27
C LEU A 182 7.42 12.95 -6.77
N LEU A 183 6.49 13.81 -6.39
CA LEU A 183 5.79 13.77 -5.10
C LEU A 183 4.31 13.55 -5.40
N ARG A 184 3.78 12.38 -5.06
CA ARG A 184 2.38 12.02 -5.25
C ARG A 184 1.77 11.62 -3.91
N PHE A 185 0.67 12.26 -3.57
CA PHE A 185 -0.18 11.86 -2.45
C PHE A 185 -1.55 11.49 -2.98
N ASN A 186 -1.97 10.27 -2.72
CA ASN A 186 -3.27 9.76 -3.12
C ASN A 186 -4.08 9.40 -1.89
N SER A 187 -5.30 9.92 -1.80
CA SER A 187 -6.24 9.68 -0.71
C SER A 187 -7.55 9.17 -1.30
N LYS A 188 -7.99 7.98 -0.88
CA LYS A 188 -9.13 7.27 -1.46
C LYS A 188 -10.09 6.83 -0.37
N LEU A 189 -11.27 7.41 -0.35
CA LEU A 189 -12.35 7.04 0.56
C LEU A 189 -13.37 6.20 -0.19
N GLY A 190 -13.58 4.96 0.22
CA GLY A 190 -14.55 4.02 -0.33
C GLY A 190 -15.65 3.69 0.68
N VAL A 191 -16.90 3.78 0.23
CA VAL A 191 -18.07 3.32 0.98
C VAL A 191 -18.64 2.11 0.26
N LYS A 192 -18.74 0.98 0.93
CA LYS A 192 -19.21 -0.29 0.36
C LYS A 192 -20.62 -0.17 -0.19
N ALA A 193 -20.79 -0.45 -1.46
CA ALA A 193 -22.08 -0.50 -2.14
C ALA A 193 -22.67 -1.91 -2.10
N PHE A 194 -22.03 -2.86 -2.79
CA PHE A 194 -22.41 -4.29 -2.80
C PHE A 194 -21.22 -5.17 -3.16
N LYS A 195 -21.10 -6.34 -2.56
CA LYS A 195 -20.00 -7.29 -2.78
C LYS A 195 -18.63 -6.59 -2.73
N ASN A 196 -17.97 -6.48 -3.89
CA ASN A 196 -16.63 -5.90 -4.08
C ASN A 196 -16.67 -4.48 -4.66
N TRP A 197 -17.84 -3.85 -4.76
CA TRP A 197 -18.03 -2.51 -5.28
C TRP A 197 -18.16 -1.48 -4.17
N TYR A 198 -17.51 -0.33 -4.38
CA TYR A 198 -17.48 0.79 -3.46
C TYR A 198 -17.81 2.09 -4.17
N TYR A 199 -18.66 2.93 -3.58
CA TYR A 199 -18.73 4.35 -3.95
C TYR A 199 -17.45 5.00 -3.47
N THR A 200 -16.75 5.66 -4.36
CA THR A 200 -15.37 6.10 -4.09
C THR A 200 -15.19 7.56 -4.43
N LEU A 201 -14.64 8.29 -3.44
CA LEU A 201 -14.05 9.61 -3.63
C LEU A 201 -12.53 9.44 -3.60
N ASN A 202 -11.86 9.83 -4.69
CA ASN A 202 -10.40 9.78 -4.80
C ASN A 202 -9.86 11.20 -4.98
N ALA A 203 -8.86 11.58 -4.18
CA ALA A 203 -8.13 12.84 -4.28
C ALA A 203 -6.65 12.53 -4.49
N GLU A 204 -6.05 13.07 -5.53
CA GLU A 204 -4.65 12.88 -5.88
C GLU A 204 -3.96 14.23 -6.03
N LEU A 205 -2.86 14.39 -5.33
CA LEU A 205 -1.94 15.53 -5.44
C LEU A 205 -0.66 15.05 -6.11
N LYS A 206 -0.23 15.75 -7.15
CA LYS A 206 1.06 15.50 -7.82
C LYS A 206 1.85 16.79 -7.93
N THR A 207 3.14 16.74 -7.62
CA THR A 207 4.12 17.78 -7.91
C THR A 207 5.51 17.15 -8.01
N GLN A 208 6.53 17.94 -8.11
CA GLN A 208 7.93 17.54 -8.12
C GLN A 208 8.74 18.39 -7.14
N PHE A 209 9.98 17.97 -6.84
CA PHE A 209 10.82 18.62 -5.84
C PHE A 209 11.79 19.62 -6.45
N PHE A 210 12.38 19.28 -7.60
CA PHE A 210 13.51 20.01 -8.20
C PHE A 210 13.15 20.66 -9.53
N PRO A 211 13.78 21.78 -9.85
CA PRO A 211 13.68 22.34 -11.19
C PRO A 211 14.39 21.45 -12.20
N ASN A 212 13.83 21.36 -13.39
CA ASN A 212 14.42 20.71 -14.55
C ASN A 212 14.57 21.73 -15.67
N TYR A 213 15.72 21.73 -16.34
CA TYR A 213 16.09 22.70 -17.36
C TYR A 213 16.29 22.04 -18.71
N LYS A 214 16.18 22.82 -19.80
CA LYS A 214 16.64 22.36 -21.11
C LYS A 214 18.15 22.18 -21.12
N THR A 215 18.63 21.28 -21.96
CA THR A 215 20.06 21.05 -22.15
C THR A 215 20.72 22.34 -22.65
N ASN A 216 21.85 22.73 -22.05
CA ASN A 216 22.62 23.93 -22.37
C ASN A 216 21.80 25.24 -22.30
N SER A 217 20.79 25.31 -21.43
CA SER A 217 19.97 26.51 -21.23
C SER A 217 19.51 26.61 -19.77
N ASN A 218 19.31 27.84 -19.31
CA ASN A 218 18.66 28.14 -18.03
C ASN A 218 17.13 28.17 -18.13
N ASP A 219 16.57 27.83 -19.29
CA ASP A 219 15.13 27.75 -19.48
C ASP A 219 14.53 26.60 -18.69
N MET A 220 13.70 26.93 -17.72
CA MET A 220 13.06 25.93 -16.87
C MET A 220 11.93 25.21 -17.62
N VAL A 221 11.95 23.89 -17.59
CA VAL A 221 10.89 23.03 -18.15
C VAL A 221 9.85 22.70 -17.10
N SER A 222 10.26 22.47 -15.87
CA SER A 222 9.39 22.15 -14.74
C SER A 222 10.12 22.39 -13.41
N GLY A 223 9.38 22.49 -12.30
CA GLY A 223 9.97 22.76 -10.99
C GLY A 223 8.99 22.47 -9.84
N PHE A 224 9.39 22.81 -8.61
CA PHE A 224 8.53 22.67 -7.45
C PHE A 224 7.25 23.50 -7.60
N MET A 225 6.07 22.84 -7.46
CA MET A 225 4.75 23.43 -7.74
C MET A 225 4.56 23.91 -9.19
N SER A 226 5.39 23.45 -10.11
CA SER A 226 5.35 23.78 -11.54
C SER A 226 5.60 22.53 -12.40
N PRO A 227 4.57 21.62 -12.58
CA PRO A 227 3.18 21.75 -12.20
C PRO A 227 2.86 21.27 -10.78
N PHE A 228 1.88 21.90 -10.14
CA PHE A 228 1.09 21.31 -9.08
C PHE A 228 -0.24 20.83 -9.68
N GLN A 229 -0.61 19.60 -9.44
CA GLN A 229 -1.85 19.02 -9.95
C GLN A 229 -2.67 18.46 -8.78
N LEU A 230 -3.90 18.91 -8.68
CA LEU A 230 -4.92 18.33 -7.79
C LEU A 230 -6.00 17.69 -8.66
N LYS A 231 -6.26 16.40 -8.46
CA LYS A 231 -7.31 15.68 -9.16
C LYS A 231 -8.27 15.09 -8.14
N VAL A 232 -9.53 15.40 -8.26
CA VAL A 232 -10.60 14.86 -7.40
C VAL A 232 -11.60 14.13 -8.28
N SER A 233 -11.85 12.85 -7.98
CA SER A 233 -12.65 11.95 -8.79
C SER A 233 -13.71 11.29 -7.93
N LEU A 234 -14.97 11.28 -8.40
CA LEU A 234 -16.10 10.61 -7.78
C LEU A 234 -16.63 9.53 -8.70
N GLY A 235 -16.71 8.30 -8.19
CA GLY A 235 -17.14 7.17 -8.99
C GLY A 235 -17.35 5.89 -8.22
N MET A 236 -17.19 4.78 -8.91
CA MET A 236 -17.28 3.44 -8.32
C MET A 236 -15.96 2.69 -8.52
N ASP A 237 -15.54 2.00 -7.48
CA ASP A 237 -14.34 1.18 -7.44
C ASP A 237 -14.69 -0.29 -7.23
N TYR A 238 -14.19 -1.14 -8.11
CA TYR A 238 -14.24 -2.59 -7.94
C TYR A 238 -12.93 -3.08 -7.35
N LYS A 239 -12.97 -3.74 -6.21
CA LYS A 239 -11.79 -4.27 -5.52
C LYS A 239 -11.82 -5.79 -5.45
N LEU A 240 -10.72 -6.40 -5.87
CA LEU A 240 -10.50 -7.83 -5.76
C LEU A 240 -9.16 -8.06 -5.05
N SER A 241 -9.21 -8.67 -3.86
CA SER A 241 -8.01 -9.03 -3.10
C SER A 241 -7.97 -10.55 -2.92
N LYS A 242 -6.88 -11.16 -3.39
CA LYS A 242 -6.52 -12.57 -3.20
C LYS A 242 -5.10 -12.63 -2.65
N LYS A 243 -4.69 -13.78 -2.13
CA LYS A 243 -3.38 -13.99 -1.49
C LYS A 243 -2.18 -13.41 -2.26
N ASN A 244 -2.18 -13.54 -3.60
CA ASN A 244 -1.05 -13.12 -4.47
C ASN A 244 -1.48 -12.10 -5.54
N PHE A 245 -2.72 -11.61 -5.50
CA PHE A 245 -3.26 -10.75 -6.54
C PHE A 245 -4.21 -9.73 -5.95
N GLU A 246 -3.90 -8.46 -6.15
CA GLU A 246 -4.75 -7.33 -5.77
C GLU A 246 -5.09 -6.52 -7.02
N LEU A 247 -6.35 -6.18 -7.18
CA LEU A 247 -6.86 -5.41 -8.31
C LEU A 247 -7.87 -4.39 -7.79
N SER A 248 -7.72 -3.13 -8.21
CA SER A 248 -8.69 -2.06 -8.00
C SER A 248 -8.96 -1.38 -9.34
N ILE A 249 -10.23 -1.27 -9.71
CA ILE A 249 -10.69 -0.63 -10.95
C ILE A 249 -11.66 0.47 -10.57
N LEU A 250 -11.25 1.72 -10.71
CA LEU A 250 -12.05 2.91 -10.47
C LEU A 250 -12.58 3.47 -11.78
N GLY A 251 -13.89 3.53 -11.92
CA GLY A 251 -14.58 4.31 -12.95
C GLY A 251 -15.18 5.56 -12.32
N ALA A 252 -14.67 6.73 -12.66
CA ALA A 252 -15.10 8.01 -12.13
C ALA A 252 -15.63 8.92 -13.25
N PRO A 253 -16.95 8.97 -13.46
CA PRO A 253 -17.55 9.83 -14.47
C PRO A 253 -17.43 11.31 -14.12
N LEU A 254 -17.27 11.65 -12.85
CA LEU A 254 -17.08 13.01 -12.38
C LEU A 254 -15.67 13.19 -11.87
N THR A 255 -14.84 13.84 -12.66
CA THR A 255 -13.46 14.15 -12.30
C THR A 255 -13.15 15.60 -12.55
N TYR A 256 -12.60 16.25 -11.54
CA TYR A 256 -12.10 17.63 -11.60
C TYR A 256 -10.58 17.59 -11.45
N LYS A 257 -9.86 18.21 -12.38
CA LYS A 257 -8.41 18.36 -12.36
C LYS A 257 -8.05 19.84 -12.36
N TYR A 258 -7.33 20.24 -11.33
CA TYR A 258 -6.76 21.59 -11.20
C TYR A 258 -5.25 21.48 -11.42
N VAL A 259 -4.74 22.29 -12.33
CA VAL A 259 -3.31 22.41 -12.61
C VAL A 259 -2.87 23.83 -12.29
N TYR A 260 -1.78 23.96 -11.56
CA TYR A 260 -1.19 25.24 -11.19
C TYR A 260 0.30 25.25 -11.50
N LEU A 261 0.76 26.38 -12.08
CA LEU A 261 2.14 26.67 -12.36
C LEU A 261 2.58 27.87 -11.52
N LYS A 262 3.47 27.64 -10.56
CA LYS A 262 4.04 28.68 -9.72
C LYS A 262 4.93 29.61 -10.55
N ASP A 263 5.77 29.04 -11.42
CA ASP A 263 6.73 29.75 -12.23
C ASP A 263 6.12 30.00 -13.62
N LYS A 264 5.94 31.27 -13.96
CA LYS A 264 5.34 31.71 -15.23
C LYS A 264 6.30 31.58 -16.42
N ASP A 265 7.59 31.48 -16.13
CA ASP A 265 8.67 31.45 -17.13
C ASP A 265 8.96 30.01 -17.65
N ILE A 266 8.04 29.11 -17.44
CA ILE A 266 8.10 27.75 -17.99
C ILE A 266 7.97 27.81 -19.51
N VAL A 267 8.92 27.18 -20.19
CA VAL A 267 9.05 27.22 -21.67
C VAL A 267 7.82 26.71 -22.39
N ASN A 268 7.12 25.75 -21.84
CA ASN A 268 5.94 25.17 -22.48
C ASN A 268 4.80 24.91 -21.48
N PRO A 269 4.04 25.96 -21.09
CA PRO A 269 2.88 25.78 -20.21
C PRO A 269 1.83 24.83 -20.79
N SER A 270 1.72 24.77 -22.13
CA SER A 270 0.78 23.89 -22.82
C SER A 270 1.07 22.40 -22.59
N ALA A 271 2.30 22.01 -22.25
CA ALA A 271 2.64 20.65 -21.85
C ALA A 271 1.95 20.21 -20.55
N PHE A 272 1.46 21.17 -19.77
CA PHE A 272 0.73 20.98 -18.52
C PHE A 272 -0.76 21.34 -18.64
N GLU A 273 -1.28 21.43 -19.87
CA GLU A 273 -2.68 21.78 -20.15
C GLU A 273 -3.05 23.21 -19.70
N VAL A 274 -2.06 24.10 -19.47
CA VAL A 274 -2.25 25.50 -19.09
C VAL A 274 -2.06 26.39 -20.33
N GLU A 275 -3.00 27.32 -20.56
CA GLU A 275 -2.89 28.27 -21.65
C GLU A 275 -1.72 29.25 -21.46
N ALA A 276 -1.10 29.64 -22.54
CA ALA A 276 -0.02 30.62 -22.52
C ALA A 276 -0.45 31.91 -21.81
N GLY A 277 0.35 32.35 -20.85
CA GLY A 277 0.09 33.54 -20.03
C GLY A 277 -0.84 33.33 -18.83
N LYS A 278 -1.44 32.13 -18.66
CA LYS A 278 -2.16 31.76 -17.46
C LYS A 278 -1.26 30.96 -16.51
N SER A 279 -1.60 30.98 -15.21
CA SER A 279 -0.90 30.22 -14.17
C SER A 279 -1.68 28.99 -13.71
N CYS A 280 -2.93 28.82 -14.17
CA CYS A 280 -3.75 27.70 -13.75
C CYS A 280 -4.70 27.24 -14.88
N ALA A 281 -5.11 25.98 -14.79
CA ALA A 281 -6.15 25.39 -15.62
C ALA A 281 -7.12 24.58 -14.75
N ASN A 282 -8.39 24.65 -15.11
CA ASN A 282 -9.47 23.88 -14.49
C ASN A 282 -10.05 22.97 -15.56
N LEU A 283 -10.00 21.66 -15.36
CA LEU A 283 -10.42 20.65 -16.31
C LEU A 283 -11.46 19.76 -15.66
N PHE A 284 -12.56 19.56 -16.38
CA PHE A 284 -13.61 18.62 -15.97
C PHE A 284 -13.67 17.48 -16.96
N GLY A 285 -13.91 16.28 -16.47
CA GLY A 285 -13.93 15.12 -17.33
C GLY A 285 -14.28 13.83 -16.60
N SER A 286 -13.86 12.73 -17.20
CA SER A 286 -14.01 11.38 -16.64
C SER A 286 -12.67 10.70 -16.51
N GLU A 287 -12.54 9.87 -15.49
CA GLU A 287 -11.33 9.11 -15.20
C GLU A 287 -11.63 7.61 -15.10
N PHE A 288 -10.71 6.81 -15.61
CA PHE A 288 -10.65 5.38 -15.35
C PHE A 288 -9.26 5.06 -14.83
N LYS A 289 -9.19 4.40 -13.67
CA LYS A 289 -7.93 3.93 -13.08
C LYS A 289 -7.99 2.43 -12.84
N LEU A 290 -6.91 1.74 -13.21
CA LEU A 290 -6.68 0.35 -12.86
C LEU A 290 -5.36 0.27 -12.09
N ASN A 291 -5.41 -0.27 -10.88
CA ASN A 291 -4.23 -0.59 -10.08
C ASN A 291 -4.22 -2.10 -9.85
N MET A 292 -3.13 -2.74 -10.23
CA MET A 292 -2.93 -4.18 -10.07
C MET A 292 -1.58 -4.44 -9.42
N THR A 293 -1.58 -5.32 -8.43
CA THR A 293 -0.35 -5.89 -7.86
C THR A 293 -0.47 -7.40 -7.92
N TRP A 294 0.45 -8.04 -8.63
CA TRP A 294 0.48 -9.48 -8.78
C TRP A 294 1.84 -10.05 -8.38
N LYS A 295 1.84 -10.85 -7.32
CA LYS A 295 2.99 -11.66 -6.90
C LYS A 295 3.02 -12.92 -7.76
N ILE A 296 3.70 -12.84 -8.91
CA ILE A 296 3.82 -13.94 -9.88
C ILE A 296 4.56 -15.11 -9.25
N ALA A 297 5.62 -14.80 -8.50
CA ALA A 297 6.40 -15.75 -7.71
C ALA A 297 6.79 -15.11 -6.38
N SER A 298 7.40 -15.87 -5.48
CA SER A 298 7.88 -15.36 -4.16
C SER A 298 8.89 -14.23 -4.31
N ASN A 299 9.60 -14.19 -5.41
CA ASN A 299 10.64 -13.21 -5.72
C ASN A 299 10.32 -12.30 -6.90
N ILE A 300 9.13 -12.42 -7.52
CA ILE A 300 8.72 -11.61 -8.67
C ILE A 300 7.37 -10.96 -8.37
N GLU A 301 7.35 -9.64 -8.38
CA GLU A 301 6.15 -8.83 -8.21
C GLU A 301 5.95 -7.90 -9.41
N TRP A 302 4.77 -7.93 -9.99
CA TRP A 302 4.34 -7.03 -11.04
C TRP A 302 3.31 -6.04 -10.51
N LYS A 303 3.61 -4.77 -10.63
CA LYS A 303 2.69 -3.65 -10.35
C LYS A 303 2.33 -2.97 -11.65
N SER A 304 1.06 -2.79 -11.91
CA SER A 304 0.54 -2.10 -13.09
C SER A 304 -0.44 -1.03 -12.66
N LYS A 305 -0.19 0.22 -13.08
CA LYS A 305 -1.06 1.38 -12.85
C LYS A 305 -1.43 1.95 -14.21
N LEU A 306 -2.69 1.82 -14.62
CA LEU A 306 -3.25 2.44 -15.81
C LEU A 306 -4.16 3.60 -15.39
N GLU A 307 -3.89 4.77 -15.91
CA GLU A 307 -4.70 5.97 -15.74
C GLU A 307 -5.18 6.43 -17.11
N TYR A 308 -6.47 6.54 -17.30
CA TYR A 308 -7.11 7.14 -18.45
C TYR A 308 -7.91 8.34 -17.96
N PHE A 309 -7.64 9.50 -18.49
CA PHE A 309 -8.38 10.73 -18.19
C PHE A 309 -8.81 11.40 -19.50
N THR A 310 -10.06 11.82 -19.59
CA THR A 310 -10.57 12.56 -20.74
C THR A 310 -11.41 13.75 -20.29
N THR A 311 -11.22 14.85 -20.99
CA THR A 311 -12.11 16.04 -20.94
C THR A 311 -13.17 15.99 -22.04
N TYR A 312 -13.32 14.85 -22.73
CA TYR A 312 -14.13 14.64 -23.94
C TYR A 312 -13.61 15.34 -25.21
N GLU A 313 -12.72 16.31 -25.07
CA GLU A 313 -12.01 16.95 -26.17
C GLU A 313 -10.58 16.42 -26.29
N LYS A 314 -10.00 16.01 -25.16
CA LYS A 314 -8.60 15.54 -25.05
C LYS A 314 -8.56 14.27 -24.24
N VAL A 315 -7.57 13.43 -24.55
CA VAL A 315 -7.34 12.15 -23.90
C VAL A 315 -5.91 12.06 -23.40
N ASN A 316 -5.76 11.66 -22.15
CA ASN A 316 -4.47 11.37 -21.54
C ASN A 316 -4.50 9.94 -20.99
N ILE A 317 -3.61 9.09 -21.48
CA ILE A 317 -3.43 7.71 -21.03
C ILE A 317 -2.02 7.55 -20.50
N SER A 318 -1.89 7.06 -19.29
CA SER A 318 -0.62 6.78 -18.63
C SER A 318 -0.64 5.36 -18.08
N TRP A 319 0.29 4.52 -18.52
CA TRP A 319 0.34 3.12 -18.09
C TRP A 319 1.71 2.76 -17.53
N GLU A 320 1.84 2.85 -16.21
CA GLU A 320 3.06 2.50 -15.49
C GLU A 320 3.07 1.00 -15.18
N ASN A 321 4.13 0.30 -15.54
CA ASN A 321 4.36 -1.10 -15.21
C ASN A 321 5.72 -1.23 -14.52
N THR A 322 5.72 -1.84 -13.35
CA THR A 322 6.95 -2.12 -12.59
C THR A 322 7.03 -3.62 -12.33
N PHE A 323 8.12 -4.22 -12.77
CA PHE A 323 8.48 -5.60 -12.46
C PHE A 323 9.62 -5.59 -11.46
N ASP A 324 9.35 -5.98 -10.24
CA ASP A 324 10.33 -6.07 -9.15
C ASP A 324 10.81 -7.52 -9.01
N PHE A 325 12.11 -7.75 -9.18
CA PHE A 325 12.79 -9.04 -9.01
C PHE A 325 13.64 -8.99 -7.75
N ARG A 326 13.23 -9.70 -6.70
CA ARG A 326 13.97 -9.78 -5.43
C ARG A 326 15.00 -10.88 -5.52
N LEU A 327 16.29 -10.52 -5.46
CA LEU A 327 17.39 -11.47 -5.47
C LEU A 327 17.65 -12.02 -4.07
N ASN A 328 17.53 -11.16 -3.05
CA ASN A 328 17.57 -11.53 -1.64
C ASN A 328 16.76 -10.52 -0.81
N ARG A 329 16.89 -10.53 0.54
CA ARG A 329 16.14 -9.67 1.45
C ARG A 329 16.35 -8.16 1.20
N TYR A 330 17.51 -7.78 0.69
CA TYR A 330 17.89 -6.38 0.51
C TYR A 330 18.18 -5.98 -0.93
N LEU A 331 18.51 -6.95 -1.80
CA LEU A 331 18.93 -6.70 -3.17
C LEU A 331 17.80 -6.99 -4.14
N SER A 332 17.49 -6.03 -4.98
CA SER A 332 16.45 -6.14 -6.01
C SER A 332 16.86 -5.51 -7.33
N THR A 333 16.25 -5.99 -8.39
CA THR A 333 16.29 -5.40 -9.72
C THR A 333 14.87 -5.00 -10.08
N SER A 334 14.69 -3.84 -10.69
CA SER A 334 13.38 -3.38 -11.15
C SER A 334 13.45 -2.98 -12.62
N LEU A 335 12.45 -3.43 -13.37
CA LEU A 335 12.18 -2.97 -14.74
C LEU A 335 10.91 -2.13 -14.71
N PHE A 336 11.04 -0.85 -15.04
CA PHE A 336 9.95 0.10 -15.15
C PHE A 336 9.69 0.42 -16.61
N ILE A 337 8.42 0.29 -17.03
CA ILE A 337 7.96 0.55 -18.41
C ILE A 337 6.76 1.48 -18.31
N HIS A 338 6.82 2.62 -18.99
CA HIS A 338 5.78 3.65 -18.94
C HIS A 338 5.45 4.18 -20.35
N PRO A 339 4.56 3.51 -21.10
CA PRO A 339 3.92 4.10 -22.26
C PRO A 339 2.92 5.17 -21.84
N ARG A 340 2.87 6.27 -22.55
CA ARG A 340 1.94 7.37 -22.35
C ARG A 340 1.43 7.88 -23.70
N PHE A 341 0.16 8.21 -23.74
CA PHE A 341 -0.48 8.91 -24.86
C PHE A 341 -1.12 10.20 -24.33
N ASP A 342 -0.89 11.33 -24.99
CA ASP A 342 -1.41 12.63 -24.58
C ASP A 342 -1.64 13.52 -25.81
N ASP A 343 -2.87 13.64 -26.25
CA ASP A 343 -3.26 14.49 -27.38
C ASP A 343 -3.48 15.98 -26.97
N GLY A 344 -3.38 16.28 -25.68
CA GLY A 344 -3.41 17.64 -25.17
C GLY A 344 -2.13 18.43 -25.38
N VAL A 345 -1.03 17.76 -25.72
CA VAL A 345 0.28 18.38 -25.95
C VAL A 345 0.39 18.82 -27.41
N LYS A 346 0.94 20.05 -27.63
CA LYS A 346 1.24 20.48 -28.99
C LYS A 346 2.44 19.70 -29.54
N LEU A 347 2.27 19.13 -30.73
CA LEU A 347 3.36 18.53 -31.48
C LEU A 347 4.39 19.61 -31.88
N SER A 348 5.65 19.28 -31.86
CA SER A 348 6.76 20.10 -32.35
C SER A 348 7.35 19.45 -33.59
N GLU A 349 8.16 20.21 -34.37
CA GLU A 349 8.83 19.67 -35.57
C GLU A 349 9.72 18.46 -35.29
N ASP A 350 10.19 18.31 -34.06
CA ASP A 350 11.02 17.20 -33.61
C ASP A 350 10.19 16.01 -33.07
N ASN A 351 8.86 16.13 -32.96
CA ASN A 351 8.02 15.12 -32.29
C ASN A 351 6.65 14.99 -32.98
N ASP A 352 6.57 14.08 -33.93
CA ASP A 352 5.39 13.85 -34.79
C ASP A 352 4.31 12.95 -34.13
N THR A 353 4.51 12.51 -32.88
CA THR A 353 3.60 11.55 -32.26
C THR A 353 3.17 12.00 -30.83
N TYR A 354 1.91 11.73 -30.51
CA TYR A 354 1.37 11.88 -29.14
C TYR A 354 1.78 10.73 -28.21
N PHE A 355 2.38 9.68 -28.77
CA PHE A 355 2.84 8.53 -28.00
C PHE A 355 4.23 8.80 -27.41
N GLN A 356 4.36 8.60 -26.12
CA GLN A 356 5.59 8.76 -25.35
C GLN A 356 5.92 7.44 -24.68
N PHE A 357 7.20 7.11 -24.58
CA PHE A 357 7.67 5.88 -23.98
C PHE A 357 8.86 6.14 -23.08
N LYS A 358 8.83 5.60 -21.87
CA LYS A 358 9.95 5.65 -20.93
C LYS A 358 10.18 4.25 -20.39
N GLU A 359 11.42 3.80 -20.44
CA GLU A 359 11.85 2.59 -19.75
C GLU A 359 13.00 2.90 -18.79
N MET A 360 13.09 2.14 -17.71
CA MET A 360 14.19 2.26 -16.77
C MET A 360 14.46 0.89 -16.16
N PHE A 361 15.69 0.43 -16.31
CA PHE A 361 16.18 -0.78 -15.66
C PHE A 361 17.11 -0.38 -14.53
N THR A 362 16.84 -0.86 -13.33
CA THR A 362 17.57 -0.45 -12.12
C THR A 362 17.94 -1.66 -11.27
N PHE A 363 19.08 -1.56 -10.59
CA PHE A 363 19.61 -2.55 -9.66
C PHE A 363 20.06 -1.87 -8.38
N GLY A 364 19.72 -2.41 -7.22
CA GLY A 364 20.13 -1.79 -5.97
C GLY A 364 19.45 -2.37 -4.73
N LEU A 365 19.45 -1.60 -3.66
CA LEU A 365 18.89 -1.98 -2.36
C LEU A 365 17.40 -1.61 -2.29
N SER A 366 16.61 -2.52 -1.72
CA SER A 366 15.21 -2.30 -1.40
C SER A 366 14.85 -2.91 -0.05
N TYR A 367 13.98 -2.21 0.69
CA TYR A 367 13.45 -2.68 1.97
C TYR A 367 11.97 -2.33 2.07
N SER A 368 11.15 -3.25 2.58
CA SER A 368 9.72 -3.06 2.80
C SER A 368 9.33 -3.59 4.18
N TRP A 369 8.44 -2.88 4.87
CA TRP A 369 7.91 -3.20 6.21
C TRP A 369 6.39 -3.05 6.29
#